data_b5dda2a8c645e82d60a7baf63ad205fc
#
_entry.id   b5dda2a8c645e82d60a7baf63ad205fc
#
_cell.length_a   1.000
_cell.length_b   1.000
_cell.length_c   1.000
_cell.angle_alpha   90.00
_cell.angle_beta   90.00
_cell.angle_gamma   90.00
#
_symmetry.space_group_name_H-M   'P 1'
#
loop_
_entity.id
_entity.type
_entity.pdbx_description
1 polymer ?
#
loop_
_entity_poly.entity_id
_entity_poly.type
_entity_poly.pdbx_seq_one_letter_code
_entity_poly.pdbx_strand_id
1 'polypeptide(L)'
;MRGRPMTPPPKTARQIAFDVLQQWRQTGKFAGPLLETAFSRTNNLLPADRGLSSELVYGVIRRQATLDAVLKPRLKRPPDQVEPPLWTLLQLGTYQLLFFSADSHHASVHETVELCRWLEKSRWTGFANGVLRSVQRDISDKPANTAAADTIPIRPDQFLSLASPLMPDPGSDPNRYIASAGSLPDWLVENWSSRYDFEELLRMAMWFNTPATTWLRANPLRTDGEQLVADLAAADIDATFDDSQQMVRLGSSTHVPSLPGFGDGHFTVQDPSAASAARLLAPVPGQQVLDLCAAPGTKSTHLAELMENRGRVVAADSHPGRLKLIAPAATRLGLS
;
A
#
# COMPACT_ATOMS: atom_id res chain seq x y z
N MET A 1 -30.81 -23.76 31.33
CA MET A 1 -29.45 -23.38 30.85
C MET A 1 -29.62 -22.42 29.71
N ARG A 2 -29.37 -21.15 29.90
CA ARG A 2 -29.39 -20.15 28.83
C ARG A 2 -28.04 -20.28 28.12
N GLY A 3 -28.06 -20.69 26.81
CA GLY A 3 -26.85 -20.78 25.99
C GLY A 3 -26.14 -19.42 25.96
N ARG A 4 -24.82 -19.41 26.21
CA ARG A 4 -23.96 -18.25 25.98
C ARG A 4 -24.20 -17.76 24.56
N PRO A 5 -24.42 -16.46 24.32
CA PRO A 5 -24.44 -15.94 22.97
C PRO A 5 -23.11 -16.28 22.30
N MET A 6 -23.15 -17.08 21.22
CA MET A 6 -21.97 -17.37 20.41
C MET A 6 -21.49 -16.04 19.83
N THR A 7 -20.32 -15.61 20.24
CA THR A 7 -19.64 -14.49 19.58
C THR A 7 -19.48 -14.85 18.10
N PRO A 8 -19.85 -13.99 17.16
CA PRO A 8 -19.66 -14.28 15.74
C PRO A 8 -18.17 -14.56 15.47
N PRO A 9 -17.85 -15.49 14.57
CA PRO A 9 -16.47 -15.79 14.24
C PRO A 9 -15.74 -14.51 13.78
N PRO A 10 -14.43 -14.39 14.09
CA PRO A 10 -13.65 -13.23 13.65
C PRO A 10 -13.68 -13.13 12.12
N LYS A 11 -13.68 -11.89 11.61
CA LYS A 11 -13.65 -11.64 10.18
C LYS A 11 -12.36 -12.16 9.56
N THR A 12 -12.47 -12.78 8.39
CA THR A 12 -11.32 -13.18 7.59
C THR A 12 -10.60 -11.95 6.98
N ALA A 13 -9.34 -12.10 6.60
CA ALA A 13 -8.58 -11.05 5.93
C ALA A 13 -9.31 -10.48 4.70
N ARG A 14 -9.99 -11.34 3.92
CA ARG A 14 -10.74 -10.93 2.73
C ARG A 14 -12.01 -10.16 3.07
N GLN A 15 -12.69 -10.52 4.15
CA GLN A 15 -13.86 -9.77 4.65
C GLN A 15 -13.46 -8.39 5.14
N ILE A 16 -12.34 -8.29 5.85
CA ILE A 16 -11.78 -7.00 6.29
C ILE A 16 -11.42 -6.14 5.08
N ALA A 17 -10.70 -6.70 4.11
CA ALA A 17 -10.32 -5.99 2.90
C ALA A 17 -11.53 -5.49 2.11
N PHE A 18 -12.56 -6.32 1.96
CA PHE A 18 -13.80 -5.93 1.31
C PHE A 18 -14.49 -4.76 2.01
N ASP A 19 -14.67 -4.83 3.33
CA ASP A 19 -15.31 -3.76 4.11
C ASP A 19 -14.52 -2.44 4.02
N VAL A 20 -13.21 -2.51 4.12
CA VAL A 20 -12.34 -1.33 4.00
C VAL A 20 -12.43 -0.71 2.60
N LEU A 21 -12.41 -1.50 1.55
CA LEU A 21 -12.57 -1.02 0.17
C LEU A 21 -13.96 -0.39 -0.06
N GLN A 22 -15.01 -0.96 0.51
CA GLN A 22 -16.35 -0.35 0.46
C GLN A 22 -16.38 1.01 1.16
N GLN A 23 -15.85 1.10 2.38
CA GLN A 23 -15.77 2.36 3.12
C GLN A 23 -14.90 3.40 2.40
N TRP A 24 -13.76 2.99 1.86
CA TRP A 24 -12.87 3.84 1.08
C TRP A 24 -13.61 4.48 -0.10
N ARG A 25 -14.36 3.70 -0.87
CA ARG A 25 -15.15 4.19 -2.01
C ARG A 25 -16.28 5.13 -1.62
N GLN A 26 -16.95 4.82 -0.51
CA GLN A 26 -18.10 5.61 -0.03
C GLN A 26 -17.67 6.93 0.61
N THR A 27 -16.53 6.95 1.28
CA THR A 27 -16.15 8.08 2.14
C THR A 27 -15.02 8.93 1.57
N GLY A 28 -14.24 8.43 0.60
CA GLY A 28 -13.03 9.07 0.10
C GLY A 28 -11.90 9.19 1.14
N LYS A 29 -12.03 8.54 2.30
CA LYS A 29 -10.99 8.54 3.34
C LYS A 29 -9.79 7.71 2.92
N PHE A 30 -8.61 8.03 3.45
CA PHE A 30 -7.40 7.24 3.22
C PHE A 30 -7.54 5.81 3.75
N ALA A 31 -7.03 4.84 2.98
CA ALA A 31 -7.13 3.41 3.29
C ALA A 31 -6.42 3.03 4.61
N GLY A 32 -5.28 3.63 4.92
CA GLY A 32 -4.52 3.33 6.14
C GLY A 32 -5.34 3.50 7.42
N PRO A 33 -5.92 4.68 7.73
CA PRO A 33 -6.80 4.86 8.88
C PRO A 33 -8.03 3.94 8.91
N LEU A 34 -8.56 3.56 7.75
CA LEU A 34 -9.67 2.60 7.66
C LEU A 34 -9.21 1.19 8.04
N LEU A 35 -8.04 0.75 7.58
CA LEU A 35 -7.42 -0.51 7.96
C LEU A 35 -7.14 -0.57 9.46
N GLU A 36 -6.51 0.44 10.03
CA GLU A 36 -6.24 0.50 11.47
C GLU A 36 -7.54 0.43 12.30
N THR A 37 -8.58 1.13 11.86
CA THR A 37 -9.90 1.04 12.50
C THR A 37 -10.50 -0.36 12.38
N ALA A 38 -10.36 -1.03 11.24
CA ALA A 38 -10.85 -2.39 11.06
C ALA A 38 -10.07 -3.39 11.93
N PHE A 39 -8.75 -3.25 12.00
CA PHE A 39 -7.89 -4.10 12.83
C PHE A 39 -8.17 -3.94 14.33
N SER A 40 -8.36 -2.72 14.81
CA SER A 40 -8.68 -2.48 16.23
C SER A 40 -10.03 -3.05 16.67
N ARG A 41 -10.95 -3.26 15.73
CA ARG A 41 -12.27 -3.86 15.96
C ARG A 41 -12.31 -5.38 15.80
N THR A 42 -11.23 -5.99 15.32
CA THR A 42 -11.16 -7.43 15.06
C THR A 42 -10.27 -8.08 16.13
N ASN A 43 -10.89 -8.80 17.04
CA ASN A 43 -10.16 -9.50 18.10
C ASN A 43 -9.35 -10.67 17.52
N ASN A 44 -8.16 -10.92 18.05
CA ASN A 44 -7.28 -12.05 17.72
C ASN A 44 -6.88 -12.15 16.24
N LEU A 45 -6.76 -11.01 15.55
CA LEU A 45 -6.31 -10.99 14.17
C LEU A 45 -4.81 -11.33 14.09
N LEU A 46 -4.49 -12.41 13.38
CA LEU A 46 -3.10 -12.86 13.20
C LEU A 46 -2.29 -11.84 12.37
N PRO A 47 -0.98 -11.73 12.59
CA PRO A 47 -0.11 -10.88 11.77
C PRO A 47 -0.23 -11.18 10.26
N ALA A 48 -0.33 -12.44 9.88
CA ALA A 48 -0.53 -12.85 8.48
C ALA A 48 -1.85 -12.33 7.89
N ASP A 49 -2.94 -12.32 8.68
CA ASP A 49 -4.24 -11.79 8.22
C ASP A 49 -4.21 -10.26 8.09
N ARG A 50 -3.47 -9.55 8.96
CA ARG A 50 -3.22 -8.11 8.81
C ARG A 50 -2.46 -7.83 7.52
N GLY A 51 -1.39 -8.60 7.28
CA GLY A 51 -0.59 -8.49 6.06
C GLY A 51 -1.44 -8.71 4.80
N LEU A 52 -2.20 -9.80 4.76
CA LEU A 52 -3.07 -10.12 3.64
C LEU A 52 -4.18 -9.09 3.43
N SER A 53 -4.82 -8.61 4.50
CA SER A 53 -5.84 -7.55 4.41
C SER A 53 -5.25 -6.27 3.82
N SER A 54 -4.08 -5.87 4.28
CA SER A 54 -3.37 -4.68 3.80
C SER A 54 -2.97 -4.82 2.33
N GLU A 55 -2.40 -5.97 1.96
CA GLU A 55 -2.01 -6.26 0.58
C GLU A 55 -3.22 -6.22 -0.36
N LEU A 56 -4.33 -6.83 0.02
CA LEU A 56 -5.56 -6.82 -0.78
C LEU A 56 -6.13 -5.41 -0.95
N VAL A 57 -6.17 -4.61 0.12
CA VAL A 57 -6.69 -3.23 0.06
C VAL A 57 -5.81 -2.35 -0.80
N TYR A 58 -4.53 -2.27 -0.48
CA TYR A 58 -3.60 -1.40 -1.21
C TYR A 58 -3.37 -1.89 -2.64
N GLY A 59 -3.32 -3.20 -2.85
CA GLY A 59 -3.17 -3.80 -4.17
C GLY A 59 -4.34 -3.48 -5.10
N VAL A 60 -5.57 -3.65 -4.64
CA VAL A 60 -6.76 -3.28 -5.42
C VAL A 60 -6.78 -1.78 -5.72
N ILE A 61 -6.43 -0.93 -4.74
CA ILE A 61 -6.40 0.53 -4.95
C ILE A 61 -5.33 0.91 -5.98
N ARG A 62 -4.12 0.38 -5.88
CA ARG A 62 -3.02 0.67 -6.82
C ARG A 62 -3.30 0.19 -8.23
N ARG A 63 -3.96 -0.94 -8.37
CA ARG A 63 -4.16 -1.63 -9.65
C ARG A 63 -5.55 -1.46 -10.24
N GLN A 64 -6.33 -0.45 -9.81
CA GLN A 64 -7.73 -0.28 -10.23
C GLN A 64 -7.93 -0.30 -11.75
N ALA A 65 -7.18 0.51 -12.49
CA ALA A 65 -7.35 0.59 -13.95
C ALA A 65 -6.97 -0.73 -14.64
N THR A 66 -5.92 -1.42 -14.15
CA THR A 66 -5.53 -2.74 -14.63
C THR A 66 -6.64 -3.77 -14.40
N LEU A 67 -7.19 -3.81 -13.17
CA LEU A 67 -8.28 -4.72 -12.83
C LEU A 67 -9.54 -4.44 -13.65
N ASP A 68 -9.83 -3.17 -13.87
CA ASP A 68 -10.96 -2.74 -14.69
C ASP A 68 -10.78 -3.14 -16.16
N ALA A 69 -9.58 -2.97 -16.72
CA ALA A 69 -9.28 -3.37 -18.09
C ALA A 69 -9.47 -4.89 -18.29
N VAL A 70 -9.08 -5.69 -17.29
CA VAL A 70 -9.28 -7.14 -17.32
C VAL A 70 -10.75 -7.52 -17.14
N LEU A 71 -11.50 -6.85 -16.27
CA LEU A 71 -12.89 -7.21 -15.94
C LEU A 71 -13.92 -6.75 -16.97
N LYS A 72 -13.77 -5.52 -17.49
CA LYS A 72 -14.77 -4.90 -18.39
C LYS A 72 -15.16 -5.76 -19.59
N PRO A 73 -14.22 -6.39 -20.32
CA PRO A 73 -14.57 -7.23 -21.47
C PRO A 73 -15.36 -8.50 -21.13
N ARG A 74 -15.39 -8.91 -19.86
CA ARG A 74 -16.09 -10.10 -19.37
C ARG A 74 -17.51 -9.83 -18.92
N LEU A 75 -17.92 -8.57 -18.96
CA LEU A 75 -19.26 -8.18 -18.58
C LEU A 75 -20.18 -8.08 -19.80
N LYS A 76 -21.41 -8.56 -19.65
CA LYS A 76 -22.47 -8.35 -20.65
C LYS A 76 -23.13 -6.96 -20.55
N ARG A 77 -22.85 -6.24 -19.46
CA ARG A 77 -23.39 -4.90 -19.15
C ARG A 77 -22.24 -3.96 -18.80
N PRO A 78 -22.39 -2.65 -19.02
CA PRO A 78 -21.42 -1.67 -18.59
C PRO A 78 -21.15 -1.75 -17.08
N PRO A 79 -19.92 -1.43 -16.61
CA PRO A 79 -19.54 -1.54 -15.19
C PRO A 79 -20.40 -0.73 -14.23
N ASP A 80 -20.95 0.41 -14.66
CA ASP A 80 -21.87 1.28 -13.91
C ASP A 80 -23.21 0.63 -13.60
N GLN A 81 -23.58 -0.42 -14.35
CA GLN A 81 -24.76 -1.25 -14.09
C GLN A 81 -24.48 -2.46 -13.19
N VAL A 82 -23.23 -2.67 -12.77
CA VAL A 82 -22.87 -3.70 -11.80
C VAL A 82 -22.99 -3.11 -10.40
N GLU A 83 -23.65 -3.85 -9.49
CA GLU A 83 -23.75 -3.41 -8.09
C GLU A 83 -22.35 -3.10 -7.52
N PRO A 84 -22.12 -1.91 -6.92
CA PRO A 84 -20.77 -1.52 -6.46
C PRO A 84 -20.08 -2.52 -5.53
N PRO A 85 -20.80 -3.20 -4.59
CA PRO A 85 -20.18 -4.25 -3.79
C PRO A 85 -19.75 -5.48 -4.62
N LEU A 86 -20.50 -5.85 -5.64
CA LEU A 86 -20.12 -6.94 -6.55
C LEU A 86 -18.88 -6.57 -7.37
N TRP A 87 -18.81 -5.32 -7.83
CA TRP A 87 -17.61 -4.82 -8.52
C TRP A 87 -16.36 -4.91 -7.66
N THR A 88 -16.43 -4.46 -6.39
CA THR A 88 -15.34 -4.60 -5.43
C THR A 88 -14.92 -6.06 -5.22
N LEU A 89 -15.88 -6.94 -5.10
CA LEU A 89 -15.63 -8.38 -4.94
C LEU A 89 -14.90 -8.96 -6.16
N LEU A 90 -15.33 -8.60 -7.38
CA LEU A 90 -14.67 -9.04 -8.60
C LEU A 90 -13.24 -8.50 -8.69
N GLN A 91 -13.01 -7.24 -8.34
CA GLN A 91 -11.66 -6.67 -8.31
C GLN A 91 -10.76 -7.36 -7.28
N LEU A 92 -11.28 -7.69 -6.08
CA LEU A 92 -10.55 -8.45 -5.06
C LEU A 92 -10.13 -9.83 -5.57
N GLY A 93 -11.04 -10.56 -6.22
CA GLY A 93 -10.74 -11.87 -6.78
C GLY A 93 -9.75 -11.79 -7.95
N THR A 94 -9.95 -10.82 -8.84
CA THR A 94 -9.05 -10.60 -9.98
C THR A 94 -7.65 -10.18 -9.54
N TYR A 95 -7.52 -9.31 -8.52
CA TYR A 95 -6.22 -8.95 -7.97
C TYR A 95 -5.44 -10.18 -7.50
N GLN A 96 -6.08 -11.07 -6.75
CA GLN A 96 -5.45 -12.29 -6.29
C GLN A 96 -5.02 -13.22 -7.44
N LEU A 97 -5.82 -13.32 -8.50
CA LEU A 97 -5.49 -14.13 -9.67
C LEU A 97 -4.30 -13.57 -10.47
N LEU A 98 -4.18 -12.24 -10.57
CA LEU A 98 -3.13 -11.63 -11.37
C LEU A 98 -1.80 -11.45 -10.63
N PHE A 99 -1.84 -11.26 -9.30
CA PHE A 99 -0.66 -10.80 -8.55
C PHE A 99 -0.22 -11.76 -7.43
N PHE A 100 -0.99 -12.81 -7.14
CA PHE A 100 -0.56 -13.87 -6.22
C PHE A 100 -0.03 -15.08 -7.00
N SER A 101 0.66 -16.00 -6.31
CA SER A 101 1.18 -17.21 -6.92
C SER A 101 0.07 -18.10 -7.51
N ALA A 102 0.37 -18.79 -8.62
CA ALA A 102 -0.58 -19.63 -9.33
C ALA A 102 -1.19 -20.74 -8.44
N ASP A 103 -0.41 -21.27 -7.48
CA ASP A 103 -0.87 -22.29 -6.53
C ASP A 103 -2.05 -21.81 -5.67
N SER A 104 -2.18 -20.49 -5.49
CA SER A 104 -3.27 -19.88 -4.71
C SER A 104 -4.54 -19.60 -5.52
N HIS A 105 -4.53 -19.76 -6.84
CA HIS A 105 -5.65 -19.34 -7.71
C HIS A 105 -6.95 -20.05 -7.36
N HIS A 106 -6.91 -21.37 -7.09
CA HIS A 106 -8.11 -22.12 -6.72
C HIS A 106 -8.73 -21.59 -5.43
N ALA A 107 -7.90 -21.37 -4.40
CA ALA A 107 -8.31 -20.79 -3.14
C ALA A 107 -8.83 -19.36 -3.32
N SER A 108 -8.19 -18.55 -4.15
CA SER A 108 -8.60 -17.17 -4.42
C SER A 108 -10.00 -17.07 -5.03
N VAL A 109 -10.32 -17.94 -5.98
CA VAL A 109 -11.68 -18.00 -6.56
C VAL A 109 -12.67 -18.47 -5.50
N HIS A 110 -12.38 -19.57 -4.81
CA HIS A 110 -13.27 -20.14 -3.79
C HIS A 110 -13.59 -19.11 -2.70
N GLU A 111 -12.59 -18.54 -2.07
CA GLU A 111 -12.74 -17.56 -0.98
C GLU A 111 -13.47 -16.29 -1.42
N THR A 112 -13.24 -15.84 -2.67
CA THR A 112 -13.96 -14.69 -3.22
C THR A 112 -15.45 -15.02 -3.44
N VAL A 113 -15.78 -16.24 -3.86
CA VAL A 113 -17.17 -16.69 -4.00
C VAL A 113 -17.83 -16.85 -2.61
N GLU A 114 -17.09 -17.29 -1.57
CA GLU A 114 -17.60 -17.33 -0.19
C GLU A 114 -17.94 -15.94 0.35
N LEU A 115 -17.25 -14.88 -0.10
CA LEU A 115 -17.66 -13.51 0.23
C LEU A 115 -19.09 -13.19 -0.26
N CYS A 116 -19.53 -13.75 -1.39
CA CYS A 116 -20.93 -13.57 -1.83
C CYS A 116 -21.93 -14.12 -0.82
N ARG A 117 -21.62 -15.29 -0.22
CA ARG A 117 -22.46 -15.92 0.79
C ARG A 117 -22.43 -15.15 2.11
N TRP A 118 -21.26 -14.70 2.51
CA TRP A 118 -21.10 -13.87 3.70
C TRP A 118 -21.86 -12.55 3.61
N LEU A 119 -21.95 -11.97 2.40
CA LEU A 119 -22.75 -10.76 2.11
C LEU A 119 -24.25 -11.04 1.96
N GLU A 120 -24.69 -12.29 2.16
CA GLU A 120 -26.08 -12.73 1.92
C GLU A 120 -26.55 -12.49 0.47
N LYS A 121 -25.60 -12.50 -0.48
CA LYS A 121 -25.82 -12.28 -1.91
C LYS A 121 -25.56 -13.55 -2.73
N SER A 122 -26.14 -14.66 -2.32
CA SER A 122 -25.93 -15.97 -2.97
C SER A 122 -26.24 -15.96 -4.47
N ARG A 123 -27.10 -15.06 -4.95
CA ARG A 123 -27.36 -14.84 -6.38
C ARG A 123 -26.13 -14.41 -7.18
N TRP A 124 -25.10 -13.84 -6.53
CA TRP A 124 -23.87 -13.43 -7.20
C TRP A 124 -22.86 -14.56 -7.38
N THR A 125 -22.99 -15.66 -6.65
CA THR A 125 -21.99 -16.75 -6.63
C THR A 125 -21.68 -17.33 -8.00
N GLY A 126 -22.72 -17.65 -8.77
CA GLY A 126 -22.58 -18.19 -10.13
C GLY A 126 -21.91 -17.20 -11.08
N PHE A 127 -22.32 -15.93 -11.02
CA PHE A 127 -21.76 -14.88 -11.85
C PHE A 127 -20.30 -14.59 -11.48
N ALA A 128 -19.98 -14.38 -10.20
CA ALA A 128 -18.62 -14.14 -9.72
C ALA A 128 -17.68 -15.28 -10.07
N ASN A 129 -18.10 -16.54 -9.82
CA ASN A 129 -17.32 -17.70 -10.19
C ASN A 129 -17.07 -17.76 -11.71
N GLY A 130 -18.08 -17.52 -12.53
CA GLY A 130 -17.95 -17.51 -13.99
C GLY A 130 -16.93 -16.46 -14.50
N VAL A 131 -17.01 -15.23 -13.98
CA VAL A 131 -16.08 -14.13 -14.32
C VAL A 131 -14.66 -14.46 -13.86
N LEU A 132 -14.48 -14.86 -12.60
CA LEU A 132 -13.15 -15.16 -12.06
C LEU A 132 -12.48 -16.36 -12.76
N ARG A 133 -13.25 -17.41 -13.06
CA ARG A 133 -12.74 -18.54 -13.86
C ARG A 133 -12.38 -18.13 -15.29
N SER A 134 -13.11 -17.16 -15.87
CA SER A 134 -12.72 -16.59 -17.18
C SER A 134 -11.40 -15.82 -17.10
N VAL A 135 -11.20 -15.02 -16.03
CA VAL A 135 -9.89 -14.37 -15.76
C VAL A 135 -8.80 -15.41 -15.62
N GLN A 136 -9.01 -16.44 -14.80
CA GLN A 136 -8.02 -17.49 -14.57
C GLN A 136 -7.60 -18.21 -15.85
N ARG A 137 -8.54 -18.53 -16.74
CA ARG A 137 -8.25 -19.20 -18.03
C ARG A 137 -7.48 -18.30 -19.02
N ASP A 138 -7.56 -16.99 -18.83
CA ASP A 138 -6.87 -16.03 -19.71
C ASP A 138 -5.41 -15.78 -19.27
N ILE A 139 -5.06 -16.18 -18.06
CA ILE A 139 -3.66 -16.17 -17.61
C ILE A 139 -2.88 -17.25 -18.33
N SER A 140 -1.77 -16.86 -18.97
CA SER A 140 -0.92 -17.73 -19.77
C SER A 140 0.43 -17.95 -19.08
N ASP A 141 0.94 -19.19 -19.17
CA ASP A 141 2.27 -19.53 -18.67
C ASP A 141 3.40 -19.12 -19.64
N LYS A 142 3.07 -18.44 -20.76
CA LYS A 142 4.08 -17.95 -21.70
C LYS A 142 4.91 -16.86 -21.03
N PRO A 143 6.26 -16.96 -21.08
CA PRO A 143 7.11 -15.89 -20.58
C PRO A 143 6.91 -14.63 -21.41
N ALA A 144 6.84 -13.47 -20.75
CA ALA A 144 6.79 -12.17 -21.38
C ALA A 144 7.76 -11.22 -20.68
N ASN A 145 8.56 -10.51 -21.47
CA ASN A 145 9.59 -9.60 -20.99
C ASN A 145 9.37 -8.16 -21.49
N THR A 146 8.30 -7.95 -22.26
CA THR A 146 8.02 -6.65 -22.88
C THR A 146 6.54 -6.27 -22.74
N ALA A 147 6.29 -4.99 -22.83
CA ALA A 147 4.93 -4.44 -22.91
C ALA A 147 4.27 -4.84 -24.23
N ALA A 148 3.05 -5.38 -24.16
CA ALA A 148 2.22 -5.75 -25.31
C ALA A 148 0.74 -5.70 -24.91
N ALA A 149 -0.16 -5.75 -25.89
CA ALA A 149 -1.60 -5.73 -25.62
C ALA A 149 -2.10 -6.95 -24.82
N ASP A 150 -1.35 -8.02 -24.80
CA ASP A 150 -1.60 -9.26 -24.07
C ASP A 150 -0.70 -9.42 -22.81
N THR A 151 -0.11 -8.34 -22.31
CA THR A 151 0.76 -8.41 -21.14
C THR A 151 0.40 -7.36 -20.06
N ILE A 152 0.56 -7.76 -18.80
CA ILE A 152 0.39 -6.89 -17.63
C ILE A 152 1.73 -6.81 -16.89
N PRO A 153 2.28 -5.62 -16.64
CA PRO A 153 3.49 -5.47 -15.84
C PRO A 153 3.22 -5.79 -14.37
N ILE A 154 3.97 -6.76 -13.80
CA ILE A 154 3.86 -7.18 -12.40
C ILE A 154 4.95 -6.54 -11.55
N ARG A 155 6.19 -6.58 -12.04
CA ARG A 155 7.39 -6.01 -11.43
C ARG A 155 8.28 -5.43 -12.52
N PRO A 156 9.33 -4.67 -12.19
CA PRO A 156 10.35 -4.29 -13.17
C PRO A 156 10.81 -5.53 -13.96
N ASP A 157 10.79 -5.43 -15.28
CA ASP A 157 11.20 -6.49 -16.23
C ASP A 157 10.42 -7.83 -16.12
N GLN A 158 9.26 -7.82 -15.44
CA GLN A 158 8.39 -8.99 -15.32
C GLN A 158 6.96 -8.67 -15.76
N PHE A 159 6.46 -9.45 -16.68
CA PHE A 159 5.12 -9.31 -17.21
C PHE A 159 4.34 -10.62 -17.07
N LEU A 160 3.07 -10.52 -16.74
CA LEU A 160 2.10 -11.59 -16.81
C LEU A 160 1.55 -11.63 -18.23
N SER A 161 1.65 -12.78 -18.89
CA SER A 161 1.02 -13.00 -20.20
C SER A 161 -0.46 -13.34 -20.05
N LEU A 162 -1.25 -12.86 -21.01
CA LEU A 162 -2.65 -13.20 -21.16
C LEU A 162 -2.86 -13.92 -22.49
N ALA A 163 -3.88 -14.75 -22.57
CA ALA A 163 -4.27 -15.41 -23.82
C ALA A 163 -4.95 -14.44 -24.81
N SER A 164 -5.49 -13.33 -24.28
CA SER A 164 -6.23 -12.31 -25.04
C SER A 164 -5.60 -10.93 -24.91
N PRO A 165 -5.63 -10.08 -25.95
CA PRO A 165 -5.15 -8.71 -25.90
C PRO A 165 -6.19 -7.84 -25.13
N LEU A 166 -5.96 -7.64 -23.85
CA LEU A 166 -6.88 -6.89 -22.96
C LEU A 166 -6.39 -5.48 -22.65
N MET A 167 -5.11 -5.21 -22.89
CA MET A 167 -4.53 -3.88 -22.74
C MET A 167 -4.51 -3.14 -24.08
N PRO A 168 -4.48 -1.81 -24.08
CA PRO A 168 -4.16 -1.05 -25.29
C PRO A 168 -2.82 -1.50 -25.88
N ASP A 169 -2.68 -1.46 -27.20
CA ASP A 169 -1.41 -1.79 -27.82
C ASP A 169 -0.39 -0.65 -27.60
N PRO A 170 0.75 -0.92 -26.94
CA PRO A 170 1.75 0.11 -26.65
C PRO A 170 2.38 0.70 -27.91
N GLY A 171 2.37 0.00 -29.04
CA GLY A 171 2.89 0.50 -30.31
C GLY A 171 2.00 1.58 -30.95
N SER A 172 0.71 1.49 -30.76
CA SER A 172 -0.26 2.46 -31.33
C SER A 172 -0.73 3.51 -30.31
N ASP A 173 -0.83 3.16 -29.03
CA ASP A 173 -1.29 4.06 -27.97
C ASP A 173 -0.51 3.80 -26.66
N PRO A 174 0.78 4.24 -26.60
CA PRO A 174 1.65 4.01 -25.46
C PRO A 174 1.12 4.63 -24.17
N ASN A 175 0.54 5.84 -24.23
CA ASN A 175 0.01 6.52 -23.05
C ASN A 175 -1.17 5.75 -22.44
N ARG A 176 -2.08 5.28 -23.25
CA ARG A 176 -3.21 4.51 -22.79
C ARG A 176 -2.83 3.12 -22.26
N TYR A 177 -1.77 2.51 -22.84
CA TYR A 177 -1.19 1.31 -22.24
C TYR A 177 -0.70 1.57 -20.83
N ILE A 178 0.11 2.61 -20.62
CA ILE A 178 0.63 2.97 -19.27
C ILE A 178 -0.50 3.28 -18.30
N ALA A 179 -1.51 4.04 -18.72
CA ALA A 179 -2.66 4.36 -17.89
C ALA A 179 -3.43 3.10 -17.47
N SER A 180 -3.63 2.15 -18.38
CA SER A 180 -4.39 0.92 -18.12
C SER A 180 -3.54 -0.14 -17.40
N ALA A 181 -2.41 -0.53 -17.97
CA ALA A 181 -1.56 -1.61 -17.46
C ALA A 181 -0.76 -1.17 -16.23
N GLY A 182 -0.31 0.09 -16.19
CA GLY A 182 0.37 0.71 -15.05
C GLY A 182 -0.58 1.30 -14.00
N SER A 183 -1.87 1.35 -14.30
CA SER A 183 -2.91 1.89 -13.40
C SER A 183 -2.65 3.31 -12.92
N LEU A 184 -2.20 4.18 -13.82
CA LEU A 184 -2.03 5.61 -13.57
C LEU A 184 -3.20 6.41 -14.16
N PRO A 185 -3.57 7.56 -13.57
CA PRO A 185 -4.56 8.46 -14.16
C PRO A 185 -4.13 8.98 -15.54
N ASP A 186 -5.04 9.03 -16.51
CA ASP A 186 -4.76 9.47 -17.88
C ASP A 186 -4.08 10.86 -17.90
N TRP A 187 -4.61 11.83 -17.16
CA TRP A 187 -4.05 13.19 -17.09
C TRP A 187 -2.59 13.22 -16.60
N LEU A 188 -2.21 12.28 -15.74
CA LEU A 188 -0.84 12.19 -15.22
C LEU A 188 0.11 11.65 -16.28
N VAL A 189 -0.32 10.59 -16.97
CA VAL A 189 0.45 10.00 -18.06
C VAL A 189 0.62 11.01 -19.19
N GLU A 190 -0.42 11.70 -19.60
CA GLU A 190 -0.38 12.76 -20.61
C GLU A 190 0.60 13.89 -20.23
N ASN A 191 0.55 14.35 -18.98
CA ASN A 191 1.47 15.38 -18.48
C ASN A 191 2.93 14.91 -18.50
N TRP A 192 3.19 13.67 -18.11
CA TRP A 192 4.55 13.15 -18.00
C TRP A 192 5.12 12.69 -19.35
N SER A 193 4.31 12.24 -20.29
CA SER A 193 4.77 11.82 -21.63
C SER A 193 5.44 12.94 -22.42
N SER A 194 5.27 14.21 -22.01
CA SER A 194 6.02 15.33 -22.57
C SER A 194 7.47 15.42 -22.06
N ARG A 195 7.83 14.70 -21.00
CA ARG A 195 9.14 14.80 -20.31
C ARG A 195 9.90 13.49 -20.27
N TYR A 196 9.19 12.37 -20.28
CA TYR A 196 9.73 11.03 -20.10
C TYR A 196 9.32 10.17 -21.30
N ASP A 197 10.19 9.30 -21.74
CA ASP A 197 9.85 8.32 -22.77
C ASP A 197 8.97 7.18 -22.24
N PHE A 198 8.55 6.30 -23.12
CA PHE A 198 7.66 5.18 -22.75
C PHE A 198 8.27 4.26 -21.70
N GLU A 199 9.55 3.91 -21.86
CA GLU A 199 10.25 2.99 -20.96
C GLU A 199 10.43 3.60 -19.56
N GLU A 200 10.75 4.90 -19.50
CA GLU A 200 10.84 5.61 -18.22
C GLU A 200 9.48 5.69 -17.52
N LEU A 201 8.42 6.05 -18.25
CA LEU A 201 7.07 6.11 -17.72
C LEU A 201 6.58 4.74 -17.23
N LEU A 202 6.88 3.68 -17.98
CA LEU A 202 6.52 2.32 -17.59
C LEU A 202 7.25 1.92 -16.30
N ARG A 203 8.56 2.19 -16.19
CA ARG A 203 9.31 1.95 -14.94
C ARG A 203 8.75 2.75 -13.77
N MET A 204 8.40 4.02 -13.96
CA MET A 204 7.76 4.84 -12.95
C MET A 204 6.40 4.26 -12.51
N ALA A 205 5.55 3.87 -13.46
CA ALA A 205 4.27 3.24 -13.18
C ALA A 205 4.42 1.96 -12.35
N MET A 206 5.41 1.14 -12.68
CA MET A 206 5.70 -0.09 -11.94
C MET A 206 6.22 0.23 -10.54
N TRP A 207 7.07 1.22 -10.39
CA TRP A 207 7.56 1.66 -9.08
C TRP A 207 6.42 2.15 -8.19
N PHE A 208 5.48 2.97 -8.69
CA PHE A 208 4.30 3.42 -7.95
C PHE A 208 3.36 2.26 -7.54
N ASN A 209 3.37 1.18 -8.29
CA ASN A 209 2.60 -0.02 -7.98
C ASN A 209 3.29 -0.99 -7.01
N THR A 210 4.57 -0.75 -6.69
CA THR A 210 5.30 -1.56 -5.72
C THR A 210 4.90 -1.17 -4.30
N PRO A 211 4.73 -2.13 -3.38
CA PRO A 211 4.55 -1.82 -1.97
C PRO A 211 5.70 -0.95 -1.45
N ALA A 212 5.36 0.10 -0.72
CA ALA A 212 6.37 0.99 -0.16
C ALA A 212 7.25 0.24 0.84
N THR A 213 8.56 0.36 0.69
CA THR A 213 9.53 -0.10 1.68
C THR A 213 9.42 0.75 2.94
N THR A 214 9.42 0.12 4.11
CA THR A 214 9.42 0.85 5.38
C THR A 214 10.85 1.22 5.74
N TRP A 215 11.07 2.53 5.91
CA TRP A 215 12.33 3.10 6.33
C TRP A 215 12.23 3.68 7.73
N LEU A 216 13.25 3.41 8.54
CA LEU A 216 13.38 3.92 9.90
C LEU A 216 14.56 4.89 9.95
N ARG A 217 14.32 6.07 10.46
CA ARG A 217 15.36 7.02 10.83
C ARG A 217 15.71 6.80 12.29
N ALA A 218 16.93 6.37 12.58
CA ALA A 218 17.44 6.30 13.95
C ALA A 218 17.46 7.69 14.59
N ASN A 219 17.14 7.77 15.86
CA ASN A 219 17.21 8.99 16.65
C ASN A 219 18.62 9.14 17.23
N PRO A 220 19.46 10.06 16.72
CA PRO A 220 20.86 10.16 17.14
C PRO A 220 21.04 10.59 18.60
N LEU A 221 19.97 11.04 19.26
CA LEU A 221 20.00 11.35 20.70
C LEU A 221 19.88 10.09 21.57
N ARG A 222 19.60 8.93 20.98
CA ARG A 222 19.32 7.67 21.70
C ARG A 222 20.03 6.45 21.16
N THR A 223 20.24 6.37 19.85
CA THR A 223 20.87 5.23 19.18
C THR A 223 21.40 5.65 17.81
N ASP A 224 22.09 4.76 17.16
CA ASP A 224 22.51 4.91 15.75
C ASP A 224 21.89 3.82 14.87
N GLY A 225 22.18 3.87 13.57
CA GLY A 225 21.57 2.94 12.60
C GLY A 225 22.07 1.51 12.74
N GLU A 226 23.33 1.30 13.07
CA GLU A 226 23.94 -0.03 13.23
C GLU A 226 23.39 -0.72 14.49
N GLN A 227 23.35 0.00 15.60
CA GLN A 227 22.75 -0.50 16.84
C GLN A 227 21.27 -0.81 16.67
N LEU A 228 20.53 0.04 15.95
CA LEU A 228 19.11 -0.22 15.66
C LEU A 228 18.93 -1.51 14.84
N VAL A 229 19.78 -1.78 13.85
CA VAL A 229 19.76 -3.04 13.09
C VAL A 229 20.07 -4.22 14.02
N ALA A 230 21.03 -4.12 14.91
CA ALA A 230 21.36 -5.17 15.87
C ALA A 230 20.19 -5.47 16.82
N ASP A 231 19.52 -4.44 17.34
CA ASP A 231 18.35 -4.59 18.21
C ASP A 231 17.15 -5.24 17.49
N LEU A 232 16.93 -4.89 16.22
CA LEU A 232 15.90 -5.50 15.39
C LEU A 232 16.21 -6.96 15.07
N ALA A 233 17.47 -7.27 14.73
CA ALA A 233 17.93 -8.64 14.45
C ALA A 233 17.79 -9.54 15.67
N ALA A 234 18.04 -9.03 16.89
CA ALA A 234 17.83 -9.77 18.14
C ALA A 234 16.36 -10.16 18.37
N ALA A 235 15.43 -9.50 17.69
CA ALA A 235 14.00 -9.80 17.71
C ALA A 235 13.49 -10.52 16.43
N ASP A 236 14.38 -11.16 15.68
CA ASP A 236 14.11 -11.84 14.40
C ASP A 236 13.46 -10.93 13.33
N ILE A 237 13.79 -9.65 13.32
CA ILE A 237 13.30 -8.68 12.34
C ILE A 237 14.39 -8.41 11.32
N ASP A 238 14.11 -8.72 10.06
CA ASP A 238 15.02 -8.44 8.95
C ASP A 238 15.11 -6.92 8.68
N ALA A 239 16.30 -6.38 8.87
CA ALA A 239 16.58 -4.97 8.68
C ALA A 239 18.04 -4.77 8.20
N THR A 240 18.27 -3.76 7.39
CA THR A 240 19.60 -3.39 6.88
C THR A 240 19.82 -1.89 7.01
N PHE A 241 21.02 -1.49 7.42
CA PHE A 241 21.42 -0.09 7.38
C PHE A 241 21.91 0.27 5.97
N ASP A 242 21.39 1.38 5.45
CA ASP A 242 21.77 1.93 4.15
C ASP A 242 22.62 3.18 4.37
N ASP A 243 23.91 3.07 4.13
CA ASP A 243 24.89 4.16 4.30
C ASP A 243 24.57 5.38 3.42
N SER A 244 24.07 5.14 2.20
CA SER A 244 23.76 6.23 1.27
C SER A 244 22.57 7.08 1.75
N GLN A 245 21.63 6.44 2.41
CA GLN A 245 20.44 7.08 2.97
C GLN A 245 20.58 7.42 4.46
N GLN A 246 21.62 6.89 5.14
CA GLN A 246 21.79 7.00 6.60
C GLN A 246 20.49 6.61 7.35
N MET A 247 19.90 5.51 6.93
CA MET A 247 18.61 5.04 7.43
C MET A 247 18.55 3.50 7.43
N VAL A 248 17.70 2.95 8.27
CA VAL A 248 17.45 1.50 8.35
C VAL A 248 16.26 1.13 7.48
N ARG A 249 16.45 0.17 6.61
CA ARG A 249 15.40 -0.41 5.74
C ARG A 249 14.90 -1.72 6.34
N LEU A 250 13.59 -1.87 6.50
CA LEU A 250 12.98 -3.14 6.88
C LEU A 250 12.85 -4.06 5.66
N GLY A 251 13.18 -5.34 5.83
CA GLY A 251 13.06 -6.35 4.77
C GLY A 251 11.61 -6.76 4.48
N SER A 252 10.71 -6.58 5.45
CA SER A 252 9.29 -6.92 5.30
C SER A 252 8.38 -5.89 5.94
N SER A 253 7.10 -5.89 5.53
CA SER A 253 6.06 -5.08 6.17
C SER A 253 5.79 -5.58 7.59
N THR A 254 5.95 -4.73 8.58
CA THR A 254 5.81 -5.05 10.00
C THR A 254 4.98 -3.98 10.70
N HIS A 255 4.27 -4.36 11.77
CA HIS A 255 3.55 -3.41 12.61
C HIS A 255 4.54 -2.59 13.45
N VAL A 256 4.87 -1.41 12.97
CA VAL A 256 5.94 -0.54 13.52
C VAL A 256 5.82 -0.28 15.02
N PRO A 257 4.62 -0.01 15.60
CA PRO A 257 4.49 0.22 17.04
C PRO A 257 4.92 -0.97 17.92
N SER A 258 4.99 -2.19 17.38
CA SER A 258 5.45 -3.37 18.10
C SER A 258 6.97 -3.64 17.97
N LEU A 259 7.68 -2.84 17.18
CA LEU A 259 9.13 -2.99 17.02
C LEU A 259 9.87 -2.58 18.30
N PRO A 260 10.97 -3.30 18.65
CA PRO A 260 11.86 -2.91 19.74
C PRO A 260 12.33 -1.46 19.58
N GLY A 261 12.37 -0.71 20.67
CA GLY A 261 12.82 0.68 20.68
C GLY A 261 11.83 1.72 20.13
N PHE A 262 10.67 1.31 19.54
CA PHE A 262 9.70 2.29 19.08
C PHE A 262 9.13 3.12 20.23
N GLY A 263 8.65 2.48 21.29
CA GLY A 263 8.13 3.16 22.49
C GLY A 263 9.16 4.06 23.16
N ASP A 264 10.41 3.63 23.16
CA ASP A 264 11.54 4.34 23.75
C ASP A 264 12.08 5.48 22.88
N GLY A 265 11.53 5.66 21.68
CA GLY A 265 11.91 6.74 20.77
C GLY A 265 13.26 6.56 20.10
N HIS A 266 13.73 5.32 19.92
CA HIS A 266 14.98 5.02 19.22
C HIS A 266 14.89 5.35 17.73
N PHE A 267 13.72 5.39 17.14
CA PHE A 267 13.54 5.68 15.72
C PHE A 267 12.17 6.28 15.38
N THR A 268 12.07 6.78 14.16
CA THR A 268 10.84 7.24 13.52
C THR A 268 10.73 6.66 12.11
N VAL A 269 9.50 6.33 11.67
CA VAL A 269 9.25 5.99 10.26
C VAL A 269 9.31 7.25 9.42
N GLN A 270 10.16 7.25 8.42
CA GLN A 270 10.28 8.35 7.48
C GLN A 270 10.81 7.84 6.14
N ASP A 271 10.28 8.36 5.05
CA ASP A 271 10.83 8.10 3.71
C ASP A 271 12.17 8.82 3.53
N PRO A 272 13.18 8.21 2.87
CA PRO A 272 14.49 8.84 2.64
C PRO A 272 14.41 10.18 1.91
N SER A 273 13.51 10.33 0.95
CA SER A 273 13.31 11.61 0.25
C SER A 273 12.75 12.69 1.18
N ALA A 274 11.88 12.31 2.11
CA ALA A 274 11.38 13.22 3.13
C ALA A 274 12.45 13.58 4.17
N ALA A 275 13.37 12.67 4.48
CA ALA A 275 14.50 12.91 5.38
C ALA A 275 15.55 13.87 4.76
N SER A 276 15.71 13.85 3.43
CA SER A 276 16.66 14.70 2.74
C SER A 276 16.41 16.19 2.96
N ALA A 277 15.17 16.63 3.14
CA ALA A 277 14.83 18.03 3.37
C ALA A 277 15.51 18.60 4.64
N ALA A 278 15.47 17.86 5.75
CA ALA A 278 16.12 18.29 6.98
C ALA A 278 17.67 18.25 6.86
N ARG A 279 18.19 17.24 6.16
CA ARG A 279 19.65 17.11 5.91
C ARG A 279 20.16 18.24 5.02
N LEU A 280 19.41 18.63 3.98
CA LEU A 280 19.77 19.74 3.09
C LEU A 280 19.75 21.07 3.82
N LEU A 281 18.80 21.27 4.74
CA LEU A 281 18.75 22.46 5.58
C LEU A 281 19.95 22.51 6.55
N ALA A 282 20.43 21.34 7.01
CA ALA A 282 21.58 21.17 7.91
C ALA A 282 21.55 22.12 9.12
N PRO A 283 20.47 22.13 9.92
CA PRO A 283 20.37 23.07 11.04
C PRO A 283 21.39 22.71 12.12
N VAL A 284 21.94 23.74 12.77
CA VAL A 284 22.90 23.55 13.87
C VAL A 284 22.26 23.88 15.22
N PRO A 285 22.81 23.33 16.33
CA PRO A 285 22.31 23.58 17.67
C PRO A 285 22.20 25.09 17.99
N GLY A 286 21.08 25.48 18.61
CA GLY A 286 20.79 26.86 18.98
C GLY A 286 20.02 27.68 17.94
N GLN A 287 19.83 27.18 16.74
CA GLN A 287 19.08 27.87 15.70
C GLN A 287 17.57 27.89 15.96
N GLN A 288 16.88 28.80 15.26
CA GLN A 288 15.44 28.82 15.15
C GLN A 288 15.02 28.42 13.73
N VAL A 289 14.18 27.41 13.61
CA VAL A 289 13.71 26.84 12.33
C VAL A 289 12.19 26.89 12.27
N LEU A 290 11.65 27.29 11.13
CA LEU A 290 10.21 27.30 10.84
C LEU A 290 9.89 26.18 9.84
N ASP A 291 9.02 25.24 10.22
CA ASP A 291 8.44 24.22 9.34
C ASP A 291 6.99 24.60 9.04
N LEU A 292 6.72 25.08 7.82
CA LEU A 292 5.39 25.57 7.39
C LEU A 292 4.42 24.46 6.96
N CYS A 293 4.92 23.23 6.73
CA CYS A 293 4.12 22.05 6.34
C CYS A 293 4.46 20.89 7.26
N ALA A 294 4.37 21.14 8.56
CA ALA A 294 4.98 20.32 9.60
C ALA A 294 4.30 18.95 9.82
N ALA A 295 2.97 18.89 9.68
CA ALA A 295 2.23 17.68 10.07
C ALA A 295 2.48 16.48 9.13
N PRO A 296 2.68 15.30 9.70
CA PRO A 296 2.49 14.87 11.09
C PRO A 296 3.72 15.04 12.01
N GLY A 297 4.79 15.73 11.58
CA GLY A 297 5.91 16.09 12.44
C GLY A 297 7.23 15.37 12.15
N THR A 298 7.30 14.48 11.17
CA THR A 298 8.52 13.70 10.90
C THR A 298 9.71 14.54 10.47
N LYS A 299 9.48 15.65 9.73
CA LYS A 299 10.54 16.61 9.38
C LYS A 299 10.88 17.52 10.56
N SER A 300 9.88 18.05 11.27
CA SER A 300 10.08 18.89 12.45
C SER A 300 10.89 18.19 13.53
N THR A 301 10.58 16.90 13.83
CA THR A 301 11.36 16.10 14.79
C THR A 301 12.76 15.82 14.29
N HIS A 302 12.96 15.57 12.99
CA HIS A 302 14.29 15.39 12.39
C HIS A 302 15.16 16.66 12.53
N LEU A 303 14.58 17.83 12.29
CA LEU A 303 15.26 19.11 12.51
C LEU A 303 15.71 19.27 13.97
N ALA A 304 14.83 18.95 14.93
CA ALA A 304 15.16 19.01 16.34
C ALA A 304 16.24 18.00 16.75
N GLU A 305 16.23 16.78 16.19
CA GLU A 305 17.28 15.78 16.38
C GLU A 305 18.64 16.27 15.85
N LEU A 306 18.69 16.83 14.63
CA LEU A 306 19.91 17.40 14.04
C LEU A 306 20.45 18.60 14.84
N MET A 307 19.57 19.35 15.48
CA MET A 307 19.92 20.43 16.40
C MET A 307 20.31 19.93 17.80
N GLU A 308 20.46 18.62 18.02
CA GLU A 308 20.76 18.01 19.31
C GLU A 308 19.76 18.46 20.42
N ASN A 309 18.50 18.64 20.04
CA ASN A 309 17.44 19.17 20.92
C ASN A 309 17.80 20.54 21.56
N ARG A 310 18.62 21.35 20.91
CA ARG A 310 19.05 22.69 21.35
C ARG A 310 18.65 23.74 20.32
N GLY A 311 17.73 24.62 20.66
CA GLY A 311 17.20 25.62 19.75
C GLY A 311 15.68 25.66 19.75
N ARG A 312 15.09 26.06 18.64
CA ARG A 312 13.62 26.16 18.52
C ARG A 312 13.14 25.73 17.15
N VAL A 313 12.24 24.76 17.07
CA VAL A 313 11.49 24.44 15.85
C VAL A 313 10.04 24.91 16.00
N VAL A 314 9.61 25.82 15.15
CA VAL A 314 8.21 26.28 15.07
C VAL A 314 7.51 25.46 14.00
N ALA A 315 6.59 24.60 14.40
CA ALA A 315 5.84 23.73 13.50
C ALA A 315 4.47 24.32 13.19
N ALA A 316 4.19 24.62 11.93
CA ALA A 316 2.91 25.15 11.45
C ALA A 316 2.33 24.20 10.38
N ASP A 317 1.01 24.06 10.35
CA ASP A 317 0.28 23.28 9.31
C ASP A 317 -1.14 23.82 9.17
N SER A 318 -1.68 23.74 7.96
CA SER A 318 -3.06 24.17 7.67
C SER A 318 -4.14 23.26 8.27
N HIS A 319 -3.76 22.05 8.73
CA HIS A 319 -4.68 21.05 9.28
C HIS A 319 -4.52 20.89 10.79
N PRO A 320 -5.35 21.57 11.62
CA PRO A 320 -5.21 21.53 13.07
C PRO A 320 -5.27 20.11 13.67
N GLY A 321 -6.07 19.21 13.06
CA GLY A 321 -6.17 17.81 13.50
C GLY A 321 -4.87 17.03 13.32
N ARG A 322 -4.14 17.29 12.23
CA ARG A 322 -2.84 16.65 11.96
C ARG A 322 -1.72 17.27 12.79
N LEU A 323 -1.80 18.57 13.07
CA LEU A 323 -0.82 19.27 13.89
C LEU A 323 -0.72 18.67 15.30
N LYS A 324 -1.85 18.17 15.85
CA LYS A 324 -1.90 17.50 17.17
C LYS A 324 -1.05 16.23 17.25
N LEU A 325 -0.62 15.66 16.11
CA LEU A 325 0.23 14.45 16.07
C LEU A 325 1.69 14.75 16.39
N ILE A 326 2.12 16.01 16.28
CA ILE A 326 3.53 16.40 16.44
C ILE A 326 3.98 16.27 17.90
N ALA A 327 3.22 16.80 18.84
CA ALA A 327 3.62 16.81 20.25
C ALA A 327 3.80 15.38 20.85
N PRO A 328 2.88 14.41 20.63
CA PRO A 328 3.12 13.04 21.08
C PRO A 328 4.36 12.40 20.43
N ALA A 329 4.62 12.67 19.14
CA ALA A 329 5.81 12.16 18.45
C ALA A 329 7.09 12.77 19.05
N ALA A 330 7.13 14.08 19.27
CA ALA A 330 8.25 14.76 19.90
C ALA A 330 8.52 14.21 21.32
N THR A 331 7.48 14.07 22.14
CA THR A 331 7.61 13.50 23.49
C THR A 331 8.18 12.09 23.45
N ARG A 332 7.68 11.21 22.57
CA ARG A 332 8.20 9.85 22.41
C ARG A 332 9.68 9.85 22.05
N LEU A 333 10.13 10.74 21.19
CA LEU A 333 11.52 10.88 20.75
C LEU A 333 12.42 11.58 21.78
N GLY A 334 11.86 12.08 22.88
CA GLY A 334 12.60 12.81 23.92
C GLY A 334 12.98 14.24 23.51
N LEU A 335 12.21 14.83 22.62
CA LEU A 335 12.37 16.22 22.18
C LEU A 335 11.49 17.15 23.05
N SER A 336 12.03 18.34 23.36
CA SER A 336 11.42 19.34 24.25
C SER A 336 11.13 20.65 23.50
#